data_b969a0d4ef830f89d1d0a4b487dc6d83
#
_entry.id   b969a0d4ef830f89d1d0a4b487dc6d83
#
_cell.length_a   1.000
_cell.length_b   1.000
_cell.length_c   1.000
_cell.angle_alpha   90.00
_cell.angle_beta   90.00
_cell.angle_gamma   90.00
#
_symmetry.space_group_name_H-M   'P 1'
#
loop_
_entity.id
_entity.type
_entity.pdbx_description
1 polymer ?
#
loop_
_entity_poly.entity_id
_entity_poly.type
_entity_poly.pdbx_seq_one_letter_code
_entity_poly.pdbx_strand_id
1 'polypeptide(L)'
;MKVGYVVLYEDGELVISKNHTLLQKKIIKDYGEFEDTDVPWKNDSNEIEKVQFLDQVKSNYMKEWFMNCKNLTTLINFKKLDVSNGTNFSWMFAYCESLQNINELQNWDVSNGTNFSWMFAYCESLQNINELQNWDVSNSKDFSYMFYNCKLLQNIKGLQNWNVSNGTDFSYMFRNCMSLQNINELQNWDVSNGINFRNMFAYCESLQNIKGLQNWDVSNGTNFSRMFEFCMLLQNINELQNWNVSNGTDFSSMFYSCESLQDLNRLQNWDVSNGTDFSDMFSSCKSLQDLKGLQNWNVSNGMIFSRIFFGCKGLIVSTALEDWNMEHAENINGMFSSCFNLKEIHLSDTLQFLNRKMFINCNANLKIHWKGKIYTCEDLMEYQEF
;
A
#
# COMPACT_ATOMS: atom_id res chain seq x y z
N MET A 1 -33.77 -6.70 2.58
CA MET A 1 -34.35 -7.84 3.38
C MET A 1 -34.45 -7.37 4.83
N LYS A 2 -35.55 -7.71 5.53
CA LYS A 2 -35.64 -7.47 6.97
C LYS A 2 -34.55 -8.21 7.71
N VAL A 3 -33.79 -7.51 8.53
CA VAL A 3 -32.71 -8.06 9.35
C VAL A 3 -33.17 -8.28 10.79
N GLY A 4 -33.82 -7.29 11.38
CA GLY A 4 -34.26 -7.32 12.76
C GLY A 4 -34.58 -5.93 13.30
N TYR A 5 -34.44 -5.79 14.60
CA TYR A 5 -34.63 -4.55 15.36
C TYR A 5 -33.27 -4.08 15.92
N VAL A 6 -33.12 -2.78 16.07
CA VAL A 6 -31.88 -2.22 16.62
C VAL A 6 -32.19 -1.11 17.62
N VAL A 7 -31.47 -1.15 18.75
CA VAL A 7 -31.62 -0.20 19.87
C VAL A 7 -30.25 0.23 20.37
N LEU A 8 -30.02 1.53 20.57
CA LEU A 8 -28.81 2.10 21.18
C LEU A 8 -29.11 2.51 22.62
N TYR A 9 -28.25 2.09 23.55
CA TYR A 9 -28.34 2.34 24.98
C TYR A 9 -27.34 3.40 25.44
N GLU A 10 -27.60 4.05 26.62
CA GLU A 10 -26.75 5.12 27.17
C GLU A 10 -25.30 4.69 27.50
N ASP A 11 -25.07 3.39 27.68
CA ASP A 11 -23.72 2.85 27.88
C ASP A 11 -22.97 2.56 26.56
N GLY A 12 -23.43 3.13 25.47
CA GLY A 12 -22.83 2.98 24.13
C GLY A 12 -23.06 1.61 23.49
N GLU A 13 -23.96 0.79 24.04
CA GLU A 13 -24.24 -0.54 23.47
C GLU A 13 -25.33 -0.46 22.40
N LEU A 14 -24.97 -0.83 21.15
CA LEU A 14 -25.87 -1.06 20.04
C LEU A 14 -26.30 -2.53 20.04
N VAL A 15 -27.58 -2.80 20.27
CA VAL A 15 -28.13 -4.14 20.34
C VAL A 15 -28.96 -4.43 19.09
N ILE A 16 -28.64 -5.55 18.43
CA ILE A 16 -29.35 -6.04 17.25
C ILE A 16 -30.03 -7.38 17.60
N SER A 17 -31.33 -7.50 17.34
CA SER A 17 -32.12 -8.66 17.69
C SER A 17 -33.16 -8.99 16.60
N LYS A 18 -33.56 -10.27 16.49
CA LYS A 18 -34.57 -10.70 15.53
C LYS A 18 -35.96 -10.19 15.89
N ASN A 19 -36.25 -10.17 17.19
CA ASN A 19 -37.49 -9.65 17.75
C ASN A 19 -37.12 -8.37 18.55
N HIS A 20 -38.07 -7.47 18.71
CA HIS A 20 -37.85 -6.23 19.47
C HIS A 20 -37.61 -6.53 20.95
N THR A 21 -36.42 -7.01 21.27
CA THR A 21 -36.01 -7.39 22.62
C THR A 21 -35.27 -6.22 23.27
N LEU A 22 -35.85 -5.70 24.35
CA LEU A 22 -35.26 -4.59 25.11
C LEU A 22 -34.50 -5.13 26.31
N LEU A 23 -33.30 -4.59 26.55
CA LEU A 23 -32.54 -4.83 27.77
C LEU A 23 -33.06 -3.91 28.89
N GLN A 24 -32.79 -4.29 30.17
CA GLN A 24 -33.12 -3.46 31.32
C GLN A 24 -32.06 -2.32 31.50
N LYS A 25 -31.96 -1.48 30.47
CA LYS A 25 -31.03 -0.36 30.38
C LYS A 25 -31.75 0.88 29.86
N LYS A 26 -31.17 2.03 30.09
CA LYS A 26 -31.72 3.28 29.57
C LYS A 26 -31.42 3.41 28.08
N ILE A 27 -32.44 3.67 27.29
CA ILE A 27 -32.38 3.77 25.83
C ILE A 27 -32.01 5.20 25.43
N ILE A 28 -31.01 5.34 24.57
CA ILE A 28 -30.77 6.60 23.84
C ILE A 28 -31.74 6.67 22.66
N LYS A 29 -31.79 5.59 21.85
CA LYS A 29 -32.60 5.58 20.64
C LYS A 29 -33.01 4.17 20.25
N ASP A 30 -34.28 4.02 20.00
CA ASP A 30 -34.87 2.85 19.40
C ASP A 30 -35.13 3.14 17.91
N TYR A 31 -34.36 2.46 17.04
CA TYR A 31 -34.50 2.64 15.59
C TYR A 31 -35.62 1.78 15.00
N GLY A 32 -36.12 0.85 15.79
CA GLY A 32 -37.13 -0.10 15.34
C GLY A 32 -36.60 -1.18 14.39
N GLU A 33 -37.45 -1.62 13.49
CA GLU A 33 -37.13 -2.62 12.47
C GLU A 33 -36.32 -2.00 11.33
N PHE A 34 -35.29 -2.73 10.83
CA PHE A 34 -34.44 -2.25 9.72
C PHE A 34 -34.23 -3.33 8.65
N GLU A 35 -33.90 -2.88 7.45
CA GLU A 35 -33.50 -3.70 6.32
C GLU A 35 -31.97 -3.69 6.14
N ASP A 36 -31.44 -4.71 5.47
CA ASP A 36 -29.99 -4.90 5.32
C ASP A 36 -29.29 -3.79 4.48
N THR A 37 -30.04 -3.08 3.66
CA THR A 37 -29.54 -1.92 2.89
C THR A 37 -29.58 -0.60 3.68
N ASP A 38 -30.14 -0.63 4.89
CA ASP A 38 -30.26 0.53 5.75
C ASP A 38 -29.31 0.43 6.95
N VAL A 39 -28.74 1.56 7.35
CA VAL A 39 -27.89 1.69 8.54
C VAL A 39 -28.42 2.82 9.40
N PRO A 40 -29.56 2.58 10.13
CA PRO A 40 -30.26 3.65 10.81
C PRO A 40 -29.48 4.31 11.94
N TRP A 41 -28.43 3.64 12.46
CA TRP A 41 -27.51 4.18 13.49
C TRP A 41 -26.34 5.01 12.92
N LYS A 42 -26.30 5.23 11.62
CA LYS A 42 -25.16 5.91 10.94
C LYS A 42 -24.84 7.31 11.53
N ASN A 43 -25.87 8.06 11.89
CA ASN A 43 -25.70 9.41 12.46
C ASN A 43 -25.29 9.40 13.93
N ASP A 44 -25.46 8.28 14.61
CA ASP A 44 -25.15 8.10 16.03
C ASP A 44 -23.90 7.20 16.21
N SER A 45 -23.13 6.96 15.14
CA SER A 45 -21.97 6.06 15.12
C SER A 45 -20.91 6.39 16.18
N ASN A 46 -20.73 7.66 16.55
CA ASN A 46 -19.80 8.07 17.59
C ASN A 46 -20.24 7.69 19.01
N GLU A 47 -21.52 7.38 19.20
CA GLU A 47 -22.05 6.96 20.50
C GLU A 47 -21.87 5.44 20.72
N ILE A 48 -21.46 4.69 19.66
CA ILE A 48 -21.38 3.23 19.71
C ILE A 48 -20.00 2.80 20.23
N GLU A 49 -19.98 2.19 21.41
CA GLU A 49 -18.81 1.60 22.04
C GLU A 49 -18.78 0.08 21.95
N LYS A 50 -19.95 -0.55 21.87
CA LYS A 50 -20.17 -1.98 21.82
C LYS A 50 -21.27 -2.33 20.82
N VAL A 51 -21.13 -3.46 20.15
CA VAL A 51 -22.19 -4.01 19.29
C VAL A 51 -22.49 -5.44 19.72
N GLN A 52 -23.76 -5.75 20.01
CA GLN A 52 -24.21 -7.06 20.44
C GLN A 52 -25.33 -7.62 19.56
N PHE A 53 -25.21 -8.87 19.14
CA PHE A 53 -26.30 -9.64 18.54
C PHE A 53 -26.95 -10.53 19.60
N LEU A 54 -28.27 -10.34 19.89
CA LEU A 54 -29.01 -11.19 20.84
C LEU A 54 -29.51 -12.46 20.19
N ASP A 55 -29.92 -12.39 18.94
CA ASP A 55 -30.52 -13.50 18.17
C ASP A 55 -29.73 -13.77 16.90
N GLN A 56 -29.98 -14.91 16.26
CA GLN A 56 -29.48 -15.18 14.92
C GLN A 56 -30.23 -14.29 13.92
N VAL A 57 -29.49 -13.45 13.26
CA VAL A 57 -29.95 -12.58 12.18
C VAL A 57 -29.14 -12.84 10.90
N LYS A 58 -29.78 -12.61 9.76
CA LYS A 58 -29.13 -12.81 8.45
C LYS A 58 -29.12 -11.51 7.68
N SER A 59 -28.01 -11.23 7.01
CA SER A 59 -27.90 -10.13 6.07
C SER A 59 -27.16 -10.54 4.82
N ASN A 60 -27.55 -9.97 3.69
CA ASN A 60 -26.87 -10.12 2.41
C ASN A 60 -26.02 -8.87 2.06
N TYR A 61 -26.17 -7.80 2.85
CA TYR A 61 -25.55 -6.52 2.56
C TYR A 61 -24.94 -5.94 3.84
N MET A 62 -23.63 -5.93 3.95
CA MET A 62 -22.89 -5.48 5.13
C MET A 62 -22.09 -4.20 4.91
N LYS A 63 -22.20 -3.61 3.71
CA LYS A 63 -21.46 -2.39 3.38
C LYS A 63 -21.76 -1.28 4.40
N GLU A 64 -20.71 -0.66 4.95
CA GLU A 64 -20.79 0.49 5.85
C GLU A 64 -21.48 0.26 7.21
N TRP A 65 -21.85 -0.97 7.60
CA TRP A 65 -22.66 -1.20 8.80
C TRP A 65 -22.12 -0.53 10.07
N PHE A 66 -20.83 -0.60 10.32
CA PHE A 66 -20.19 0.01 11.49
C PHE A 66 -19.17 1.10 11.11
N MET A 67 -19.33 1.65 9.92
CA MET A 67 -18.47 2.74 9.45
C MET A 67 -18.58 3.94 10.40
N ASN A 68 -17.42 4.56 10.72
CA ASN A 68 -17.30 5.70 11.63
C ASN A 68 -17.68 5.43 13.10
N CYS A 69 -17.82 4.17 13.53
CA CYS A 69 -17.98 3.86 14.95
C CYS A 69 -16.62 4.00 15.67
N LYS A 70 -16.14 5.25 15.80
CA LYS A 70 -14.80 5.56 16.29
C LYS A 70 -14.53 5.04 17.70
N ASN A 71 -15.55 4.99 18.54
CA ASN A 71 -15.46 4.54 19.92
C ASN A 71 -15.72 3.04 20.10
N LEU A 72 -16.00 2.31 19.00
CA LEU A 72 -16.27 0.88 19.05
C LEU A 72 -15.03 0.10 19.52
N THR A 73 -15.16 -0.56 20.67
CA THR A 73 -14.10 -1.40 21.26
C THR A 73 -14.47 -2.88 21.30
N THR A 74 -15.77 -3.20 21.36
CA THR A 74 -16.22 -4.54 21.71
C THR A 74 -17.28 -5.06 20.76
N LEU A 75 -17.03 -6.24 20.19
CA LEU A 75 -17.94 -7.02 19.37
C LEU A 75 -18.45 -8.20 20.23
N ILE A 76 -19.76 -8.44 20.27
CA ILE A 76 -20.37 -9.48 21.13
C ILE A 76 -21.32 -10.34 20.29
N ASN A 77 -21.08 -11.65 20.31
CA ASN A 77 -21.91 -12.65 19.63
C ASN A 77 -22.04 -12.45 18.11
N PHE A 78 -21.02 -11.94 17.44
CA PHE A 78 -21.00 -11.74 15.97
C PHE A 78 -21.16 -13.06 15.19
N LYS A 79 -20.90 -14.21 15.81
CA LYS A 79 -21.25 -15.53 15.26
C LYS A 79 -22.78 -15.72 15.02
N LYS A 80 -23.61 -14.84 15.58
CA LYS A 80 -25.08 -14.83 15.35
C LYS A 80 -25.47 -14.01 14.13
N LEU A 81 -24.56 -13.26 13.54
CA LEU A 81 -24.76 -12.60 12.26
C LEU A 81 -24.37 -13.58 11.13
N ASP A 82 -25.36 -14.11 10.42
CA ASP A 82 -25.16 -14.93 9.23
C ASP A 82 -24.86 -14.01 8.04
N VAL A 83 -23.62 -14.03 7.59
CA VAL A 83 -23.10 -13.24 6.46
C VAL A 83 -22.87 -14.10 5.21
N SER A 84 -23.27 -15.38 5.23
CA SER A 84 -22.92 -16.37 4.20
C SER A 84 -23.40 -16.01 2.78
N ASN A 85 -24.40 -15.17 2.63
CA ASN A 85 -24.86 -14.67 1.34
C ASN A 85 -24.26 -13.28 0.99
N GLY A 86 -23.41 -12.75 1.85
CA GLY A 86 -22.81 -11.43 1.66
C GLY A 86 -21.84 -11.39 0.51
N THR A 87 -21.99 -10.43 -0.37
CA THR A 87 -21.08 -10.21 -1.51
C THR A 87 -20.22 -8.96 -1.36
N ASN A 88 -20.69 -7.98 -0.58
CA ASN A 88 -20.01 -6.72 -0.40
C ASN A 88 -19.84 -6.38 1.08
N PHE A 89 -18.59 -6.43 1.53
CA PHE A 89 -18.15 -6.11 2.90
C PHE A 89 -17.41 -4.76 2.98
N SER A 90 -17.44 -3.98 1.89
CA SER A 90 -16.67 -2.74 1.83
C SER A 90 -17.07 -1.75 2.92
N TRP A 91 -16.08 -1.11 3.52
CA TRP A 91 -16.24 -0.08 4.57
C TRP A 91 -16.90 -0.56 5.86
N MET A 92 -17.11 -1.87 6.07
CA MET A 92 -17.94 -2.38 7.17
C MET A 92 -17.49 -1.89 8.54
N PHE A 93 -16.18 -1.86 8.82
CA PHE A 93 -15.59 -1.36 10.07
C PHE A 93 -14.65 -0.17 9.82
N ALA A 94 -14.77 0.50 8.68
CA ALA A 94 -13.90 1.63 8.38
C ALA A 94 -14.07 2.74 9.42
N TYR A 95 -12.94 3.31 9.88
CA TYR A 95 -12.89 4.33 10.93
C TYR A 95 -13.37 3.85 12.31
N CYS A 96 -13.28 2.56 12.62
CA CYS A 96 -13.42 2.04 13.97
C CYS A 96 -12.07 2.21 14.71
N GLU A 97 -11.70 3.46 15.00
CA GLU A 97 -10.37 3.85 15.47
C GLU A 97 -9.96 3.16 16.78
N SER A 98 -10.93 2.82 17.64
CA SER A 98 -10.72 2.18 18.94
C SER A 98 -10.80 0.64 18.92
N LEU A 99 -11.12 0.02 17.78
CA LEU A 99 -11.27 -1.43 17.67
C LEU A 99 -9.91 -2.13 17.77
N GLN A 100 -9.68 -2.89 18.86
CA GLN A 100 -8.38 -3.52 19.15
C GLN A 100 -8.27 -4.95 18.66
N ASN A 101 -9.38 -5.69 18.58
CA ASN A 101 -9.42 -7.07 18.13
C ASN A 101 -10.73 -7.39 17.40
N ILE A 102 -10.69 -8.46 16.61
CA ILE A 102 -11.80 -8.93 15.78
C ILE A 102 -12.11 -10.40 16.04
N ASN A 103 -11.88 -10.89 17.26
CA ASN A 103 -12.01 -12.29 17.65
C ASN A 103 -13.36 -12.92 17.29
N GLU A 104 -14.41 -12.11 17.35
CA GLU A 104 -15.79 -12.55 17.05
C GLU A 104 -16.03 -12.86 15.57
N LEU A 105 -15.12 -12.48 14.65
CA LEU A 105 -15.28 -12.65 13.21
C LEU A 105 -14.70 -13.97 12.67
N GLN A 106 -13.99 -14.75 13.51
CA GLN A 106 -13.21 -15.93 13.08
C GLN A 106 -14.01 -17.01 12.35
N ASN A 107 -15.32 -17.09 12.60
CA ASN A 107 -16.20 -18.14 12.05
C ASN A 107 -17.14 -17.61 10.97
N TRP A 108 -16.95 -16.42 10.48
CA TRP A 108 -17.76 -15.90 9.39
C TRP A 108 -17.52 -16.66 8.09
N ASP A 109 -18.60 -17.09 7.46
CA ASP A 109 -18.56 -17.58 6.08
C ASP A 109 -18.64 -16.37 5.13
N VAL A 110 -17.51 -15.99 4.58
CA VAL A 110 -17.36 -14.87 3.63
C VAL A 110 -17.12 -15.34 2.20
N SER A 111 -17.35 -16.63 1.93
CA SER A 111 -16.99 -17.29 0.66
C SER A 111 -17.69 -16.69 -0.57
N ASN A 112 -18.82 -16.01 -0.41
CA ASN A 112 -19.48 -15.26 -1.47
C ASN A 112 -18.99 -13.81 -1.61
N GLY A 113 -18.05 -13.38 -0.77
CA GLY A 113 -17.51 -12.02 -0.77
C GLY A 113 -16.69 -11.70 -2.02
N THR A 114 -17.07 -10.64 -2.73
CA THR A 114 -16.38 -10.17 -3.93
C THR A 114 -15.65 -8.86 -3.72
N ASN A 115 -16.00 -8.12 -2.66
CA ASN A 115 -15.42 -6.81 -2.35
C ASN A 115 -15.21 -6.65 -0.84
N PHE A 116 -13.93 -6.52 -0.43
CA PHE A 116 -13.50 -6.25 0.93
C PHE A 116 -12.79 -4.89 1.05
N SER A 117 -12.92 -4.04 0.04
CA SER A 117 -12.22 -2.75 0.04
C SER A 117 -12.61 -1.91 1.27
N TRP A 118 -11.62 -1.27 1.88
CA TRP A 118 -11.79 -0.41 3.06
C TRP A 118 -12.35 -1.09 4.31
N MET A 119 -12.50 -2.41 4.35
CA MET A 119 -13.27 -3.09 5.41
C MET A 119 -12.80 -2.74 6.82
N PHE A 120 -11.49 -2.65 7.06
CA PHE A 120 -10.88 -2.30 8.34
C PHE A 120 -10.02 -1.03 8.25
N ALA A 121 -10.24 -0.20 7.23
CA ALA A 121 -9.45 1.02 7.06
C ALA A 121 -9.66 1.96 8.27
N TYR A 122 -8.55 2.56 8.73
CA TYR A 122 -8.54 3.41 9.93
C TYR A 122 -8.94 2.69 11.24
N CYS A 123 -8.82 1.37 11.33
CA CYS A 123 -8.84 0.66 12.62
C CYS A 123 -7.47 0.84 13.28
N GLU A 124 -7.19 2.07 13.76
CA GLU A 124 -5.86 2.49 14.20
C GLU A 124 -5.33 1.68 15.39
N SER A 125 -6.23 1.19 16.25
CA SER A 125 -5.91 0.40 17.43
C SER A 125 -5.83 -1.11 17.18
N LEU A 126 -6.13 -1.60 15.97
CA LEU A 126 -6.11 -3.02 15.63
C LEU A 126 -4.67 -3.56 15.61
N GLN A 127 -4.38 -4.56 16.48
CA GLN A 127 -3.02 -5.04 16.70
C GLN A 127 -2.70 -6.33 15.93
N ASN A 128 -3.70 -7.17 15.69
CA ASN A 128 -3.55 -8.43 14.95
C ASN A 128 -4.85 -8.79 14.22
N ILE A 129 -4.74 -9.73 13.27
CA ILE A 129 -5.84 -10.20 12.42
C ILE A 129 -5.83 -11.72 12.28
N ASN A 130 -5.36 -12.43 13.30
CA ASN A 130 -5.20 -13.90 13.29
C ASN A 130 -6.52 -14.63 13.02
N GLU A 131 -7.63 -14.03 13.40
CA GLU A 131 -8.98 -14.56 13.28
C GLU A 131 -9.44 -14.72 11.82
N LEU A 132 -8.80 -14.02 10.89
CA LEU A 132 -9.14 -14.08 9.47
C LEU A 132 -8.56 -15.32 8.76
N GLN A 133 -7.81 -16.17 9.45
CA GLN A 133 -7.09 -17.31 8.87
C GLN A 133 -7.96 -18.35 8.15
N ASN A 134 -9.24 -18.41 8.52
CA ASN A 134 -10.21 -19.37 7.95
C ASN A 134 -11.15 -18.74 6.92
N TRP A 135 -11.00 -17.44 6.65
CA TRP A 135 -11.85 -16.80 5.66
C TRP A 135 -11.53 -17.30 4.26
N ASP A 136 -12.56 -17.77 3.56
CA ASP A 136 -12.48 -18.02 2.12
C ASP A 136 -12.77 -16.72 1.36
N VAL A 137 -11.72 -16.11 0.82
CA VAL A 137 -11.79 -14.88 0.04
C VAL A 137 -11.58 -15.12 -1.46
N SER A 138 -11.69 -16.39 -1.89
CA SER A 138 -11.34 -16.82 -3.25
C SER A 138 -12.18 -16.17 -4.36
N ASN A 139 -13.36 -15.65 -4.03
CA ASN A 139 -14.22 -14.92 -4.97
C ASN A 139 -13.93 -13.40 -5.02
N SER A 140 -13.04 -12.90 -4.16
CA SER A 140 -12.78 -11.46 -4.10
C SER A 140 -11.88 -10.96 -5.22
N LYS A 141 -12.24 -9.80 -5.74
CA LYS A 141 -11.46 -9.05 -6.74
C LYS A 141 -10.83 -7.79 -6.19
N ASP A 142 -11.42 -7.23 -5.15
CA ASP A 142 -11.05 -5.92 -4.63
C ASP A 142 -10.70 -6.02 -3.13
N PHE A 143 -9.38 -5.87 -2.85
CA PHE A 143 -8.80 -5.81 -1.51
C PHE A 143 -8.23 -4.41 -1.21
N SER A 144 -8.53 -3.42 -2.06
CA SER A 144 -7.97 -2.09 -1.94
C SER A 144 -8.30 -1.45 -0.58
N TYR A 145 -7.31 -0.80 0.04
CA TYR A 145 -7.46 -0.11 1.32
C TYR A 145 -7.92 -0.99 2.50
N MET A 146 -7.95 -2.32 2.40
CA MET A 146 -8.59 -3.18 3.41
C MET A 146 -8.08 -2.94 4.83
N PHE A 147 -6.78 -2.74 5.02
CA PHE A 147 -6.13 -2.43 6.30
C PHE A 147 -5.42 -1.08 6.28
N TYR A 148 -5.88 -0.15 5.44
CA TYR A 148 -5.30 1.18 5.34
C TYR A 148 -5.34 1.89 6.70
N ASN A 149 -4.20 2.47 7.11
CA ASN A 149 -4.06 3.21 8.36
C ASN A 149 -4.35 2.39 9.65
N CYS A 150 -4.10 1.05 9.61
CA CYS A 150 -4.05 0.21 10.81
C CYS A 150 -2.70 0.37 11.50
N LYS A 151 -2.47 1.51 12.16
CA LYS A 151 -1.15 1.96 12.65
C LYS A 151 -0.47 0.99 13.62
N LEU A 152 -1.25 0.30 14.46
CA LEU A 152 -0.77 -0.63 15.47
C LEU A 152 -0.72 -2.09 15.00
N LEU A 153 -1.05 -2.39 13.74
CA LEU A 153 -0.99 -3.74 13.19
C LEU A 153 0.47 -4.20 13.08
N GLN A 154 0.87 -5.18 13.92
CA GLN A 154 2.26 -5.62 14.04
C GLN A 154 2.62 -6.75 13.10
N ASN A 155 1.67 -7.61 12.76
CA ASN A 155 1.83 -8.76 11.87
C ASN A 155 0.51 -9.06 11.16
N ILE A 156 0.61 -9.84 10.10
CA ILE A 156 -0.52 -10.23 9.26
C ILE A 156 -0.78 -11.74 9.30
N LYS A 157 -0.45 -12.38 10.43
CA LYS A 157 -0.88 -13.75 10.71
C LYS A 157 -2.39 -13.82 10.58
N GLY A 158 -2.89 -14.79 9.86
CA GLY A 158 -4.30 -14.82 9.47
C GLY A 158 -4.49 -14.74 7.97
N LEU A 159 -3.52 -14.18 7.23
CA LEU A 159 -3.62 -14.07 5.77
C LEU A 159 -2.86 -15.18 5.01
N GLN A 160 -2.08 -16.02 5.72
CA GLN A 160 -1.22 -17.03 5.10
C GLN A 160 -1.93 -18.07 4.26
N ASN A 161 -3.22 -18.32 4.53
CA ASN A 161 -4.04 -19.31 3.83
C ASN A 161 -5.03 -18.71 2.83
N TRP A 162 -5.02 -17.39 2.66
CA TRP A 162 -5.96 -16.75 1.75
C TRP A 162 -5.65 -17.11 0.30
N ASN A 163 -6.69 -17.57 -0.40
CA ASN A 163 -6.65 -17.67 -1.85
C ASN A 163 -7.08 -16.33 -2.44
N VAL A 164 -6.12 -15.56 -2.94
CA VAL A 164 -6.34 -14.23 -3.56
C VAL A 164 -6.24 -14.27 -5.08
N SER A 165 -6.27 -15.46 -5.69
CA SER A 165 -6.00 -15.66 -7.12
C SER A 165 -6.95 -14.90 -8.06
N ASN A 166 -8.14 -14.51 -7.61
CA ASN A 166 -9.06 -13.65 -8.37
C ASN A 166 -8.85 -12.15 -8.11
N GLY A 167 -7.96 -11.78 -7.19
CA GLY A 167 -7.68 -10.40 -6.82
C GLY A 167 -7.04 -9.60 -7.96
N THR A 168 -7.59 -8.43 -8.25
CA THR A 168 -7.08 -7.52 -9.28
C THR A 168 -6.58 -6.21 -8.70
N ASP A 169 -7.15 -5.77 -7.57
CA ASP A 169 -6.77 -4.52 -6.92
C ASP A 169 -6.32 -4.76 -5.47
N PHE A 170 -5.03 -4.54 -5.22
CA PHE A 170 -4.37 -4.60 -3.92
C PHE A 170 -3.87 -3.23 -3.46
N SER A 171 -4.29 -2.16 -4.16
CA SER A 171 -3.79 -0.82 -3.89
C SER A 171 -4.11 -0.37 -2.47
N TYR A 172 -3.12 0.27 -1.83
CA TYR A 172 -3.25 0.83 -0.49
C TYR A 172 -3.56 -0.19 0.62
N MET A 173 -3.53 -1.50 0.36
CA MET A 173 -4.06 -2.53 1.27
C MET A 173 -3.47 -2.44 2.68
N PHE A 174 -2.17 -2.21 2.81
CA PHE A 174 -1.46 -2.07 4.09
C PHE A 174 -0.81 -0.69 4.26
N ARG A 175 -1.23 0.31 3.44
CA ARG A 175 -0.63 1.63 3.56
C ARG A 175 -0.81 2.19 4.96
N ASN A 176 0.27 2.77 5.50
CA ASN A 176 0.31 3.36 6.84
C ASN A 176 0.06 2.36 7.99
N CYS A 177 0.45 1.07 7.78
CA CYS A 177 0.59 0.09 8.85
C CYS A 177 1.98 0.27 9.49
N MET A 178 2.17 1.36 10.24
CA MET A 178 3.47 1.84 10.72
C MET A 178 4.21 0.82 11.59
N SER A 179 3.48 -0.04 12.32
CA SER A 179 4.03 -1.06 13.21
C SER A 179 4.28 -2.42 12.55
N LEU A 180 3.95 -2.58 11.25
CA LEU A 180 4.11 -3.84 10.52
C LEU A 180 5.59 -4.15 10.28
N GLN A 181 6.09 -5.24 10.88
CA GLN A 181 7.53 -5.58 10.88
C GLN A 181 7.95 -6.52 9.76
N ASN A 182 7.06 -7.41 9.32
CA ASN A 182 7.30 -8.37 8.24
C ASN A 182 6.00 -8.78 7.54
N ILE A 183 6.14 -9.39 6.37
CA ILE A 183 5.04 -9.82 5.50
C ILE A 183 5.23 -11.26 5.01
N ASN A 184 5.88 -12.10 5.80
CA ASN A 184 6.23 -13.49 5.44
C ASN A 184 4.99 -14.33 5.11
N GLU A 185 3.86 -14.01 5.67
CA GLU A 185 2.58 -14.68 5.48
C GLU A 185 2.07 -14.63 4.04
N LEU A 186 2.55 -13.67 3.24
CA LEU A 186 2.12 -13.49 1.84
C LEU A 186 2.84 -14.41 0.85
N GLN A 187 3.76 -15.27 1.32
CA GLN A 187 4.63 -16.11 0.45
C GLN A 187 3.88 -17.07 -0.48
N ASN A 188 2.65 -17.45 -0.13
CA ASN A 188 1.82 -18.38 -0.88
C ASN A 188 0.69 -17.68 -1.65
N TRP A 189 0.62 -16.36 -1.61
CA TRP A 189 -0.39 -15.65 -2.36
C TRP A 189 -0.15 -15.76 -3.86
N ASP A 190 -1.17 -16.21 -4.58
CA ASP A 190 -1.23 -16.11 -6.03
C ASP A 190 -1.82 -14.76 -6.41
N VAL A 191 -0.96 -13.85 -6.84
CA VAL A 191 -1.34 -12.49 -7.27
C VAL A 191 -1.26 -12.34 -8.79
N SER A 192 -1.27 -13.45 -9.53
CA SER A 192 -1.06 -13.46 -10.99
C SER A 192 -2.12 -12.66 -11.78
N ASN A 193 -3.31 -12.44 -11.22
CA ASN A 193 -4.33 -11.56 -11.80
C ASN A 193 -4.24 -10.10 -11.28
N GLY A 194 -3.29 -9.79 -10.40
CA GLY A 194 -3.09 -8.46 -9.83
C GLY A 194 -2.66 -7.43 -10.87
N ILE A 195 -3.38 -6.33 -10.97
CA ILE A 195 -3.14 -5.22 -11.91
C ILE A 195 -2.58 -4.01 -11.16
N ASN A 196 -3.11 -3.73 -9.98
CA ASN A 196 -2.84 -2.51 -9.24
C ASN A 196 -2.25 -2.82 -7.86
N PHE A 197 -0.95 -2.48 -7.69
CA PHE A 197 -0.20 -2.63 -6.44
C PHE A 197 0.21 -1.27 -5.84
N ARG A 198 -0.38 -0.20 -6.35
CA ARG A 198 -0.06 1.17 -5.92
C ARG A 198 -0.19 1.33 -4.41
N ASN A 199 0.85 1.92 -3.79
CA ASN A 199 0.87 2.22 -2.35
C ASN A 199 0.65 1.01 -1.41
N MET A 200 0.77 -0.24 -1.86
CA MET A 200 0.34 -1.42 -1.09
C MET A 200 0.97 -1.48 0.31
N PHE A 201 2.25 -1.15 0.43
CA PHE A 201 3.00 -1.14 1.71
C PHE A 201 3.58 0.25 2.05
N ALA A 202 3.07 1.31 1.41
CA ALA A 202 3.59 2.64 1.67
C ALA A 202 3.40 3.03 3.15
N TYR A 203 4.40 3.71 3.73
CA TYR A 203 4.41 4.11 5.13
C TYR A 203 4.38 2.92 6.13
N CYS A 204 4.84 1.74 5.72
CA CYS A 204 5.15 0.65 6.66
C CYS A 204 6.55 0.89 7.23
N GLU A 205 6.67 1.90 8.11
CA GLU A 205 7.95 2.42 8.58
C GLU A 205 8.81 1.39 9.33
N SER A 206 8.16 0.40 9.98
CA SER A 206 8.82 -0.68 10.70
C SER A 206 9.18 -1.90 9.85
N LEU A 207 8.86 -1.91 8.54
CA LEU A 207 9.08 -3.04 7.66
C LEU A 207 10.58 -3.18 7.34
N GLN A 208 11.21 -4.26 7.82
CA GLN A 208 12.65 -4.48 7.72
C GLN A 208 13.05 -5.30 6.48
N ASN A 209 12.17 -6.17 6.01
CA ASN A 209 12.37 -7.02 4.83
C ASN A 209 11.03 -7.35 4.18
N ILE A 210 11.10 -7.82 2.95
CA ILE A 210 9.93 -8.16 2.14
C ILE A 210 9.87 -9.66 1.82
N LYS A 211 10.41 -10.51 2.71
CA LYS A 211 10.23 -11.95 2.64
C LYS A 211 8.73 -12.26 2.59
N GLY A 212 8.33 -13.10 1.66
CA GLY A 212 6.92 -13.31 1.34
C GLY A 212 6.58 -12.90 -0.10
N LEU A 213 7.38 -12.03 -0.74
CA LEU A 213 7.11 -11.57 -2.11
C LEU A 213 7.94 -12.32 -3.18
N GLN A 214 8.85 -13.21 -2.78
CA GLN A 214 9.79 -13.87 -3.70
C GLN A 214 9.14 -14.76 -4.77
N ASN A 215 7.92 -15.26 -4.51
CA ASN A 215 7.18 -16.14 -5.41
C ASN A 215 6.02 -15.44 -6.14
N TRP A 216 5.84 -14.15 -5.94
CA TRP A 216 4.74 -13.44 -6.56
C TRP A 216 4.93 -13.34 -8.08
N ASP A 217 3.93 -13.80 -8.82
CA ASP A 217 3.78 -13.48 -10.24
C ASP A 217 3.04 -12.14 -10.38
N VAL A 218 3.79 -11.11 -10.71
CA VAL A 218 3.24 -9.75 -10.91
C VAL A 218 3.17 -9.37 -12.40
N SER A 219 3.21 -10.37 -13.29
CA SER A 219 3.33 -10.15 -14.73
C SER A 219 2.16 -9.37 -15.35
N ASN A 220 0.99 -9.35 -14.72
CA ASN A 220 -0.15 -8.53 -15.13
C ASN A 220 -0.17 -7.13 -14.46
N GLY A 221 0.76 -6.86 -13.57
CA GLY A 221 0.84 -5.58 -12.85
C GLY A 221 1.22 -4.43 -13.76
N THR A 222 0.43 -3.35 -13.71
CA THR A 222 0.68 -2.14 -14.50
C THR A 222 1.08 -0.95 -13.61
N ASN A 223 0.62 -0.91 -12.37
CA ASN A 223 0.89 0.19 -11.46
C ASN A 223 1.58 -0.30 -10.18
N PHE A 224 2.86 0.07 -10.04
CA PHE A 224 3.70 -0.21 -8.86
C PHE A 224 4.06 1.07 -8.09
N SER A 225 3.42 2.21 -8.45
CA SER A 225 3.78 3.49 -7.86
C SER A 225 3.63 3.48 -6.35
N ARG A 226 4.65 4.03 -5.67
CA ARG A 226 4.70 4.18 -4.21
C ARG A 226 4.55 2.88 -3.41
N MET A 227 4.78 1.71 -4.02
CA MET A 227 4.50 0.42 -3.37
C MET A 227 5.20 0.27 -2.02
N PHE A 228 6.44 0.77 -1.88
CA PHE A 228 7.25 0.74 -0.65
C PHE A 228 7.65 2.15 -0.18
N GLU A 229 6.90 3.18 -0.59
CA GLU A 229 7.13 4.57 -0.19
C GLU A 229 7.22 4.67 1.35
N PHE A 230 8.26 5.34 1.90
CA PHE A 230 8.50 5.48 3.34
C PHE A 230 8.64 4.15 4.12
N CYS A 231 9.10 3.06 3.50
CA CYS A 231 9.58 1.89 4.22
C CYS A 231 11.01 2.15 4.73
N MET A 232 11.14 3.00 5.75
CA MET A 232 12.43 3.57 6.16
C MET A 232 13.45 2.53 6.63
N LEU A 233 13.01 1.40 7.19
CA LEU A 233 13.86 0.32 7.70
C LEU A 233 14.12 -0.80 6.69
N LEU A 234 13.59 -0.71 5.46
CA LEU A 234 13.82 -1.70 4.41
C LEU A 234 15.28 -1.66 3.93
N GLN A 235 16.05 -2.71 4.24
CA GLN A 235 17.49 -2.76 3.97
C GLN A 235 17.85 -3.34 2.62
N ASN A 236 17.06 -4.30 2.12
CA ASN A 236 17.29 -4.96 0.83
C ASN A 236 15.99 -5.39 0.17
N ILE A 237 16.07 -5.65 -1.11
CA ILE A 237 14.95 -6.02 -1.99
C ILE A 237 15.22 -7.33 -2.74
N ASN A 238 15.90 -8.27 -2.08
CA ASN A 238 16.33 -9.53 -2.68
C ASN A 238 15.18 -10.35 -3.27
N GLU A 239 14.01 -10.26 -2.71
CA GLU A 239 12.81 -10.99 -3.09
C GLU A 239 12.24 -10.56 -4.44
N LEU A 240 12.62 -9.35 -4.92
CA LEU A 240 12.08 -8.80 -6.17
C LEU A 240 12.88 -9.24 -7.42
N GLN A 241 13.98 -9.97 -7.25
CA GLN A 241 14.90 -10.32 -8.36
C GLN A 241 14.25 -11.07 -9.53
N ASN A 242 13.19 -11.85 -9.25
CA ASN A 242 12.48 -12.67 -10.23
C ASN A 242 11.15 -12.09 -10.70
N TRP A 243 10.80 -10.89 -10.23
CA TRP A 243 9.55 -10.26 -10.64
C TRP A 243 9.57 -9.95 -12.13
N ASN A 244 8.54 -10.40 -12.85
CA ASN A 244 8.27 -9.95 -14.20
C ASN A 244 7.42 -8.68 -14.14
N VAL A 245 8.04 -7.53 -14.36
CA VAL A 245 7.38 -6.21 -14.34
C VAL A 245 7.17 -5.63 -15.74
N SER A 246 7.24 -6.48 -16.78
CA SER A 246 7.23 -6.05 -18.18
C SER A 246 5.96 -5.30 -18.62
N ASN A 247 4.84 -5.47 -17.92
CA ASN A 247 3.62 -4.70 -18.16
C ASN A 247 3.53 -3.42 -17.30
N GLY A 248 4.51 -3.18 -16.44
CA GLY A 248 4.56 -2.00 -15.57
C GLY A 248 4.73 -0.70 -16.35
N THR A 249 3.86 0.27 -16.11
CA THR A 249 3.91 1.60 -16.74
C THR A 249 4.24 2.71 -15.75
N ASP A 250 3.86 2.56 -14.48
CA ASP A 250 4.06 3.55 -13.43
C ASP A 250 4.87 2.94 -12.27
N PHE A 251 6.12 3.41 -12.14
CA PHE A 251 7.06 3.05 -11.07
C PHE A 251 7.37 4.25 -10.16
N SER A 252 6.59 5.34 -10.29
CA SER A 252 6.85 6.58 -9.58
C SER A 252 6.88 6.37 -8.06
N SER A 253 7.90 6.93 -7.41
CA SER A 253 8.10 6.88 -5.96
C SER A 253 8.13 5.46 -5.35
N MET A 254 8.34 4.39 -6.13
CA MET A 254 8.19 3.00 -5.65
C MET A 254 9.00 2.72 -4.38
N PHE A 255 10.19 3.29 -4.25
CA PHE A 255 11.08 3.16 -3.09
C PHE A 255 11.42 4.53 -2.46
N TYR A 256 10.54 5.53 -2.65
CA TYR A 256 10.76 6.86 -2.10
C TYR A 256 10.96 6.79 -0.58
N SER A 257 12.04 7.41 -0.07
CA SER A 257 12.40 7.39 1.35
C SER A 257 12.59 5.99 1.96
N CYS A 258 13.02 4.98 1.18
CA CYS A 258 13.60 3.76 1.72
C CYS A 258 15.01 4.05 2.22
N GLU A 259 15.13 4.76 3.35
CA GLU A 259 16.38 5.36 3.81
C GLU A 259 17.50 4.35 4.09
N SER A 260 17.13 3.12 4.48
CA SER A 260 18.05 2.02 4.81
C SER A 260 18.42 1.13 3.61
N LEU A 261 17.85 1.36 2.42
CA LEU A 261 18.12 0.55 1.22
C LEU A 261 19.57 0.76 0.75
N GLN A 262 20.33 -0.34 0.64
CA GLN A 262 21.78 -0.28 0.43
C GLN A 262 22.21 -0.49 -1.02
N ASP A 263 21.51 -1.34 -1.79
CA ASP A 263 21.82 -1.66 -3.18
C ASP A 263 20.58 -2.01 -4.00
N LEU A 264 20.77 -1.95 -5.34
CA LEU A 264 19.73 -2.23 -6.35
C LEU A 264 20.07 -3.44 -7.22
N ASN A 265 21.08 -4.23 -6.87
CA ASN A 265 21.62 -5.31 -7.70
C ASN A 265 20.56 -6.33 -8.14
N ARG A 266 19.49 -6.50 -7.36
CA ARG A 266 18.41 -7.45 -7.63
C ARG A 266 17.44 -7.00 -8.72
N LEU A 267 17.51 -5.72 -9.13
CA LEU A 267 16.66 -5.17 -10.19
C LEU A 267 17.29 -5.31 -11.60
N GLN A 268 18.48 -5.88 -11.72
CA GLN A 268 19.23 -5.97 -12.98
C GLN A 268 18.50 -6.69 -14.11
N ASN A 269 17.56 -7.58 -13.78
CA ASN A 269 16.80 -8.38 -14.75
C ASN A 269 15.39 -7.84 -14.98
N TRP A 270 15.02 -6.73 -14.36
CA TRP A 270 13.70 -6.15 -14.58
C TRP A 270 13.58 -5.63 -16.00
N ASP A 271 12.54 -6.07 -16.71
CA ASP A 271 12.13 -5.46 -17.96
C ASP A 271 11.17 -4.30 -17.64
N VAL A 272 11.70 -3.09 -17.73
CA VAL A 272 10.94 -1.84 -17.49
C VAL A 272 10.63 -1.11 -18.80
N SER A 273 10.67 -1.82 -19.92
CA SER A 273 10.56 -1.23 -21.26
C SER A 273 9.21 -0.54 -21.53
N ASN A 274 8.15 -0.90 -20.82
CA ASN A 274 6.86 -0.21 -20.88
C ASN A 274 6.71 0.94 -19.85
N GLY A 275 7.70 1.12 -18.98
CA GLY A 275 7.70 2.18 -17.98
C GLY A 275 7.74 3.58 -18.58
N THR A 276 6.82 4.44 -18.15
CA THR A 276 6.74 5.84 -18.61
C THR A 276 7.06 6.83 -17.49
N ASP A 277 6.74 6.50 -16.25
CA ASP A 277 6.98 7.35 -15.08
C ASP A 277 7.88 6.65 -14.05
N PHE A 278 9.09 7.19 -13.86
CA PHE A 278 10.09 6.79 -12.88
C PHE A 278 10.38 7.92 -11.87
N SER A 279 9.50 8.95 -11.82
CA SER A 279 9.69 10.09 -10.94
C SER A 279 9.82 9.66 -9.48
N ASP A 280 10.77 10.26 -8.77
CA ASP A 280 11.04 10.01 -7.36
C ASP A 280 11.31 8.53 -6.98
N MET A 281 11.50 7.59 -7.92
CA MET A 281 11.51 6.14 -7.65
C MET A 281 12.45 5.73 -6.53
N PHE A 282 13.65 6.31 -6.46
CA PHE A 282 14.65 6.06 -5.42
C PHE A 282 14.99 7.34 -4.62
N SER A 283 14.14 8.35 -4.70
CA SER A 283 14.35 9.61 -4.01
C SER A 283 14.50 9.38 -2.50
N SER A 284 15.49 10.02 -1.89
CA SER A 284 15.80 9.90 -0.46
C SER A 284 16.20 8.49 0.03
N CYS A 285 16.69 7.60 -0.86
CA CYS A 285 17.37 6.38 -0.47
C CYS A 285 18.79 6.73 0.05
N LYS A 286 18.86 7.16 1.30
CA LYS A 286 20.07 7.80 1.88
C LYS A 286 21.27 6.87 1.99
N SER A 287 21.04 5.55 2.14
CA SER A 287 22.08 4.53 2.30
C SER A 287 22.56 3.93 0.96
N LEU A 288 21.93 4.29 -0.16
CA LEU A 288 22.27 3.78 -1.48
C LEU A 288 23.63 4.31 -1.92
N GLN A 289 24.59 3.40 -2.21
CA GLN A 289 25.99 3.76 -2.47
C GLN A 289 26.33 3.85 -3.96
N ASP A 290 25.68 3.04 -4.79
CA ASP A 290 25.81 3.04 -6.25
C ASP A 290 24.47 2.66 -6.91
N LEU A 291 24.42 2.71 -8.25
CA LEU A 291 23.22 2.39 -9.05
C LEU A 291 23.39 1.07 -9.82
N LYS A 292 24.31 0.19 -9.39
CA LYS A 292 24.43 -1.14 -9.98
C LYS A 292 23.10 -1.87 -9.88
N GLY A 293 22.77 -2.61 -10.93
CA GLY A 293 21.45 -3.22 -11.06
C GLY A 293 20.52 -2.47 -12.02
N LEU A 294 20.81 -1.21 -12.34
CA LEU A 294 20.02 -0.42 -13.28
C LEU A 294 20.66 -0.33 -14.69
N GLN A 295 21.90 -0.79 -14.87
CA GLN A 295 22.66 -0.62 -16.12
C GLN A 295 21.99 -1.29 -17.34
N ASN A 296 21.22 -2.36 -17.13
CA ASN A 296 20.55 -3.09 -18.21
C ASN A 296 19.11 -2.65 -18.48
N TRP A 297 18.63 -1.64 -17.77
CA TRP A 297 17.24 -1.20 -17.92
C TRP A 297 17.01 -0.57 -19.29
N ASN A 298 16.02 -1.08 -20.01
CA ASN A 298 15.50 -0.42 -21.20
C ASN A 298 14.45 0.62 -20.75
N VAL A 299 14.84 1.89 -20.75
CA VAL A 299 13.98 3.02 -20.36
C VAL A 299 13.53 3.85 -21.58
N SER A 300 13.53 3.25 -22.76
CA SER A 300 13.28 3.98 -24.02
C SER A 300 11.89 4.62 -24.11
N ASN A 301 10.90 4.11 -23.38
CA ASN A 301 9.57 4.73 -23.28
C ASN A 301 9.43 5.68 -22.07
N GLY A 302 10.49 5.83 -21.28
CA GLY A 302 10.50 6.69 -20.09
C GLY A 302 10.40 8.18 -20.45
N MET A 303 9.41 8.85 -19.90
CA MET A 303 9.15 10.27 -20.09
C MET A 303 9.53 11.09 -18.86
N ILE A 304 9.28 10.56 -17.67
CA ILE A 304 9.43 11.30 -16.41
C ILE A 304 10.47 10.62 -15.52
N PHE A 305 11.61 11.30 -15.30
CA PHE A 305 12.70 10.89 -14.44
C PHE A 305 12.99 11.94 -13.35
N SER A 306 12.05 12.89 -13.16
CA SER A 306 12.25 13.95 -12.18
C SER A 306 12.51 13.35 -10.79
N ARG A 307 13.58 13.84 -10.15
CA ARG A 307 13.95 13.48 -8.77
C ARG A 307 14.18 11.99 -8.52
N ILE A 308 14.36 11.15 -9.56
CA ILE A 308 14.50 9.69 -9.42
C ILE A 308 15.55 9.29 -8.36
N PHE A 309 16.67 10.05 -8.23
CA PHE A 309 17.73 9.84 -7.23
C PHE A 309 17.91 11.05 -6.31
N PHE A 310 16.89 11.90 -6.18
CA PHE A 310 16.97 13.08 -5.32
C PHE A 310 17.36 12.68 -3.90
N GLY A 311 18.33 13.37 -3.30
CA GLY A 311 18.70 13.16 -1.90
C GLY A 311 19.31 11.78 -1.57
N CYS A 312 19.82 11.05 -2.58
CA CYS A 312 20.61 9.84 -2.38
C CYS A 312 22.01 10.21 -1.84
N LYS A 313 22.08 10.51 -0.55
CA LYS A 313 23.27 11.06 0.09
C LYS A 313 24.45 10.09 0.12
N GLY A 314 24.19 8.77 0.09
CA GLY A 314 25.22 7.73 0.05
C GLY A 314 25.88 7.55 -1.31
N LEU A 315 25.25 8.04 -2.38
CA LEU A 315 25.73 7.86 -3.76
C LEU A 315 27.06 8.60 -3.99
N ILE A 316 28.06 7.87 -4.51
CA ILE A 316 29.42 8.41 -4.67
C ILE A 316 29.84 8.52 -6.15
N VAL A 317 29.69 7.43 -6.90
CA VAL A 317 30.02 7.33 -8.32
C VAL A 317 29.02 6.41 -9.02
N SER A 318 28.62 6.71 -10.25
CA SER A 318 27.84 5.79 -11.05
C SER A 318 28.12 5.93 -12.55
N THR A 319 28.21 4.77 -13.20
CA THR A 319 28.24 4.60 -14.66
C THR A 319 26.96 3.90 -15.16
N ALA A 320 26.06 3.55 -14.27
CA ALA A 320 24.91 2.68 -14.58
C ALA A 320 23.89 3.29 -15.56
N LEU A 321 23.95 4.60 -15.80
CA LEU A 321 23.01 5.29 -16.68
C LEU A 321 23.59 5.60 -18.07
N GLU A 322 24.84 5.19 -18.34
CA GLU A 322 25.54 5.49 -19.59
C GLU A 322 24.82 4.89 -20.80
N ASP A 323 24.29 3.66 -20.65
CA ASP A 323 23.62 2.92 -21.71
C ASP A 323 22.08 3.13 -21.74
N TRP A 324 21.52 3.96 -20.87
CA TRP A 324 20.09 4.22 -20.88
C TRP A 324 19.65 4.96 -22.16
N ASN A 325 18.62 4.47 -22.86
CA ASN A 325 18.00 5.26 -23.92
C ASN A 325 17.03 6.27 -23.31
N MET A 326 17.45 7.53 -23.24
CA MET A 326 16.67 8.64 -22.67
C MET A 326 16.17 9.63 -23.74
N GLU A 327 16.03 9.17 -24.98
CA GLU A 327 15.61 10.02 -26.11
C GLU A 327 14.24 10.68 -25.87
N HIS A 328 13.32 9.99 -25.20
CA HIS A 328 11.97 10.47 -24.91
C HIS A 328 11.81 11.10 -23.52
N ALA A 329 12.93 11.31 -22.79
CA ALA A 329 12.86 11.94 -21.48
C ALA A 329 12.43 13.42 -21.57
N GLU A 330 11.27 13.74 -21.02
CA GLU A 330 10.69 15.08 -21.00
C GLU A 330 11.00 15.84 -19.70
N ASN A 331 11.05 15.13 -18.58
CA ASN A 331 11.29 15.74 -17.27
C ASN A 331 12.38 15.02 -16.50
N ILE A 332 13.55 15.69 -16.36
CA ILE A 332 14.72 15.23 -15.62
C ILE A 332 15.06 16.16 -14.44
N ASN A 333 14.15 17.07 -14.07
CA ASN A 333 14.39 18.05 -13.02
C ASN A 333 14.71 17.39 -11.68
N GLY A 334 15.77 17.83 -11.05
CA GLY A 334 16.16 17.34 -9.73
C GLY A 334 16.69 15.91 -9.69
N MET A 335 16.99 15.31 -10.85
CA MET A 335 17.35 13.88 -10.99
C MET A 335 18.37 13.43 -9.94
N PHE A 336 19.40 14.24 -9.67
CA PHE A 336 20.44 14.00 -8.65
C PHE A 336 20.51 15.11 -7.59
N SER A 337 19.52 16.02 -7.54
CA SER A 337 19.59 17.13 -6.58
C SER A 337 19.76 16.60 -5.16
N SER A 338 20.60 17.29 -4.38
CA SER A 338 20.95 16.94 -2.99
C SER A 338 21.68 15.60 -2.80
N CYS A 339 22.32 15.09 -3.86
CA CYS A 339 23.30 13.99 -3.78
C CYS A 339 24.67 14.55 -3.35
N PHE A 340 24.80 14.94 -2.09
CA PHE A 340 25.94 15.72 -1.57
C PHE A 340 27.29 15.02 -1.74
N ASN A 341 27.34 13.69 -1.71
CA ASN A 341 28.57 12.91 -1.81
C ASN A 341 28.88 12.43 -3.23
N LEU A 342 28.02 12.75 -4.20
CA LEU A 342 28.24 12.35 -5.60
C LEU A 342 29.46 13.09 -6.16
N LYS A 343 30.47 12.33 -6.62
CA LYS A 343 31.74 12.83 -7.15
C LYS A 343 31.82 12.72 -8.67
N GLU A 344 31.19 11.69 -9.24
CA GLU A 344 31.28 11.38 -10.65
C GLU A 344 30.03 10.65 -11.11
N ILE A 345 29.48 11.06 -12.26
CA ILE A 345 28.31 10.44 -12.90
C ILE A 345 28.53 10.38 -14.41
N HIS A 346 28.19 9.22 -15.00
CA HIS A 346 28.13 9.05 -16.44
C HIS A 346 26.68 9.00 -16.88
N LEU A 347 26.33 9.89 -17.81
CA LEU A 347 24.98 10.01 -18.36
C LEU A 347 24.95 9.52 -19.80
N SER A 348 23.80 9.04 -20.21
CA SER A 348 23.57 8.60 -21.59
C SER A 348 23.74 9.70 -22.61
N ASP A 349 24.39 9.36 -23.71
CA ASP A 349 24.55 10.27 -24.88
C ASP A 349 23.22 10.51 -25.61
N THR A 350 22.19 9.68 -25.39
CA THR A 350 20.84 9.87 -25.95
C THR A 350 20.05 10.95 -25.23
N LEU A 351 20.45 11.32 -24.00
CA LEU A 351 19.82 12.42 -23.28
C LEU A 351 19.92 13.72 -24.10
N GLN A 352 18.77 14.33 -24.37
CA GLN A 352 18.70 15.45 -25.33
C GLN A 352 19.29 16.74 -24.78
N PHE A 353 19.17 16.97 -23.48
CA PHE A 353 19.62 18.19 -22.81
C PHE A 353 20.16 17.88 -21.42
N LEU A 354 21.08 18.74 -20.98
CA LEU A 354 21.65 18.74 -19.65
C LEU A 354 21.34 20.09 -19.01
N ASN A 355 20.82 20.10 -17.78
CA ASN A 355 20.52 21.35 -17.09
C ASN A 355 20.94 21.34 -15.61
N ARG A 356 21.17 22.54 -15.06
CA ARG A 356 21.55 22.73 -13.66
C ARG A 356 20.55 22.16 -12.66
N LYS A 357 19.26 22.14 -12.99
CA LYS A 357 18.21 21.68 -12.08
C LYS A 357 18.40 20.20 -11.72
N MET A 358 19.09 19.41 -12.57
CA MET A 358 19.43 18.01 -12.24
C MET A 358 20.30 17.87 -10.99
N PHE A 359 21.17 18.85 -10.70
CA PHE A 359 22.28 18.75 -9.75
C PHE A 359 22.26 19.82 -8.65
N ILE A 360 21.10 20.39 -8.35
CA ILE A 360 20.97 21.40 -7.27
C ILE A 360 21.48 20.79 -5.96
N ASN A 361 22.31 21.52 -5.23
CA ASN A 361 22.93 21.09 -3.98
C ASN A 361 23.81 19.82 -4.10
N CYS A 362 24.35 19.49 -5.27
CA CYS A 362 25.42 18.52 -5.39
C CYS A 362 26.79 19.13 -5.04
N ASN A 363 27.81 18.26 -4.97
CA ASN A 363 29.20 18.68 -4.80
C ASN A 363 29.62 19.62 -5.96
N ALA A 364 30.21 20.77 -5.67
CA ALA A 364 30.68 21.72 -6.68
C ALA A 364 31.70 21.09 -7.67
N ASN A 365 32.51 20.13 -7.18
CA ASN A 365 33.53 19.42 -7.97
C ASN A 365 32.96 18.12 -8.63
N LEU A 366 31.62 17.93 -8.70
CA LEU A 366 31.01 16.80 -9.38
C LEU A 366 31.46 16.78 -10.84
N LYS A 367 31.99 15.62 -11.28
CA LYS A 367 32.30 15.36 -12.70
C LYS A 367 31.09 14.71 -13.37
N ILE A 368 30.57 15.35 -14.40
CA ILE A 368 29.42 14.91 -15.16
C ILE A 368 29.91 14.55 -16.57
N HIS A 369 29.95 13.25 -16.89
CA HIS A 369 30.35 12.76 -18.21
C HIS A 369 29.12 12.69 -19.09
N TRP A 370 29.13 13.41 -20.20
CA TRP A 370 28.02 13.44 -21.16
C TRP A 370 28.55 13.84 -22.58
N LYS A 371 28.15 13.07 -23.59
CA LYS A 371 28.52 13.28 -25.01
C LYS A 371 29.99 13.49 -25.21
N GLY A 372 30.81 12.62 -24.59
CA GLY A 372 32.28 12.66 -24.69
C GLY A 372 32.97 13.84 -24.00
N LYS A 373 32.25 14.64 -23.21
CA LYS A 373 32.77 15.77 -22.44
C LYS A 373 32.57 15.59 -20.95
N ILE A 374 33.38 16.30 -20.16
CA ILE A 374 33.24 16.35 -18.70
C ILE A 374 32.82 17.77 -18.34
N TYR A 375 31.71 17.85 -17.57
CA TYR A 375 31.16 19.10 -17.05
C TYR A 375 31.26 19.12 -15.53
N THR A 376 31.25 20.28 -14.95
CA THR A 376 31.06 20.52 -13.51
C THR A 376 29.71 21.19 -13.27
N CYS A 377 29.30 21.32 -12.02
CA CYS A 377 28.07 22.06 -11.68
C CYS A 377 28.21 23.55 -12.06
N GLU A 378 29.43 24.11 -12.09
CA GLU A 378 29.69 25.49 -12.50
C GLU A 378 29.50 25.68 -14.00
N ASP A 379 29.99 24.73 -14.83
CA ASP A 379 29.82 24.79 -16.28
C ASP A 379 28.33 24.84 -16.67
N LEU A 380 27.44 24.21 -15.89
CA LEU A 380 26.02 24.21 -16.11
C LEU A 380 25.33 25.53 -15.72
N MET A 381 26.00 26.46 -15.04
CA MET A 381 25.46 27.79 -14.75
C MET A 381 25.48 28.69 -15.99
N GLU A 382 26.40 28.47 -16.93
CA GLU A 382 26.54 29.24 -18.14
C GLU A 382 25.64 28.77 -19.28
N TYR A 383 25.11 27.52 -19.18
CA TYR A 383 24.12 27.00 -20.11
C TYR A 383 22.72 27.58 -19.78
N GLN A 384 22.37 28.69 -20.44
CA GLN A 384 20.99 29.20 -20.48
C GLN A 384 20.12 28.24 -21.26
N GLU A 385 18.92 28.00 -20.71
CA GLU A 385 17.83 27.25 -21.35
C GLU A 385 17.56 27.85 -22.75
N PHE A 386 17.70 27.03 -23.80
CA PHE A 386 17.10 27.30 -25.11
C PHE A 386 15.82 26.48 -25.23
#